data_7b64b562fefd832869fe02064213dc82
#
_entry.id   7b64b562fefd832869fe02064213dc82
#
_cell.length_a   1.000
_cell.length_b   1.000
_cell.length_c   1.000
_cell.angle_alpha   90.00
_cell.angle_beta   90.00
_cell.angle_gamma   90.00
#
_symmetry.space_group_name_H-M   'P 1'
#
loop_
_entity.id
_entity.type
_entity.pdbx_description
1 polymer ?
#
loop_
_entity_poly.entity_id
_entity_poly.type
_entity_poly.pdbx_seq_one_letter_code
_entity_poly.pdbx_strand_id
1 'polypeptide(L)'
;MLNDSAGMAVMSENPSPTLSSDEIPLADIYSFLSENDDVEAFRRWVELSSPADTSRLEPCRWLAQQVAFIDELISEQIDAVLHNKRFQALEASWRGLWFLIDAVVNPENTKIRLLDVSWKDLARDMERAPDFDQSGLFHLIYNEEFGTPGGEPFSVLLGDYYVAHRPYEDHRIDDVFTLQGISRAAAAAFCPFVCSAAPQLFGLDDFDNLGLHINVDEIFRSHDYVRWRSMREHDDSRFLALTLPQVLMREPYQDNRRSRRGLRFNESVAGKDNRKYLWGNACFALGTVLIREFSEVGWFSHIRGVPRDHYGGGLVTQFPTPAYRTDSSRATVKMSTSVTVTDQLERELSDYGMIALCHCFQTQYAVFNNCPSLQIPKVYAKKSATANARISSMLQQILCGSRVAQYIKVIVRDKVGSYTTAESCERFLQNWLDQYTTGRDDLSWEMMARYPLREARVVVDEDPAQPGYYSSLVHLKTHYSVDHLVSELRLTTSLSQIDIGKV
;
A
#
# COMPACT_ATOMS: atom_id res chain seq x y z
N MET A 1 26.59 -14.32 61.15
CA MET A 1 27.85 -15.05 60.94
C MET A 1 27.82 -15.63 59.53
N LEU A 2 28.88 -15.30 58.85
CA LEU A 2 29.33 -15.74 57.53
C LEU A 2 28.78 -14.98 56.33
N ASN A 3 29.62 -14.01 55.98
CA ASN A 3 29.89 -13.42 54.66
C ASN A 3 30.21 -14.48 53.65
N ASP A 4 29.74 -14.30 52.43
CA ASP A 4 30.55 -14.64 51.26
C ASP A 4 30.26 -13.61 50.14
N SER A 5 31.27 -12.81 49.96
CA SER A 5 31.45 -11.86 48.89
C SER A 5 31.95 -12.59 47.66
N ALA A 6 31.14 -12.73 46.62
CA ALA A 6 31.63 -13.14 45.30
C ALA A 6 31.82 -11.88 44.44
N GLY A 7 33.06 -11.65 44.04
CA GLY A 7 33.54 -10.50 43.34
C GLY A 7 32.94 -10.37 41.94
N MET A 8 32.39 -9.21 41.70
CA MET A 8 32.01 -8.70 40.39
C MET A 8 33.31 -8.26 39.68
N ALA A 9 33.77 -9.06 38.72
CA ALA A 9 34.88 -8.66 37.85
C ALA A 9 34.41 -7.48 36.99
N VAL A 10 34.90 -6.32 37.27
CA VAL A 10 34.81 -5.12 36.44
C VAL A 10 35.57 -5.45 35.15
N MET A 11 34.82 -5.68 34.06
CA MET A 11 35.41 -5.65 32.73
C MET A 11 35.90 -4.24 32.48
N SER A 12 37.22 -4.10 32.34
CA SER A 12 37.88 -2.85 31.97
C SER A 12 37.31 -2.39 30.63
N GLU A 13 36.68 -1.23 30.65
CA GLU A 13 36.39 -0.46 29.45
C GLU A 13 37.70 -0.24 28.71
N ASN A 14 37.83 -0.85 27.51
CA ASN A 14 38.86 -0.43 26.59
C ASN A 14 38.62 1.04 26.26
N PRO A 15 39.58 1.94 26.45
CA PRO A 15 39.43 3.34 26.05
C PRO A 15 39.24 3.35 24.53
N SER A 16 38.08 3.84 24.09
CA SER A 16 37.90 4.27 22.70
C SER A 16 39.08 5.17 22.33
N PRO A 17 39.68 5.01 21.15
CA PRO A 17 40.76 5.90 20.73
C PRO A 17 40.16 7.31 20.58
N THR A 18 40.29 8.12 21.62
CA THR A 18 40.05 9.54 21.51
C THR A 18 41.09 10.09 20.59
N LEU A 19 40.74 10.38 19.34
CA LEU A 19 41.45 11.31 18.51
C LEU A 19 41.49 12.60 19.30
N SER A 20 42.72 13.05 19.71
CA SER A 20 42.92 14.40 20.15
C SER A 20 42.39 15.32 19.06
N SER A 21 41.52 16.24 19.45
CA SER A 21 40.89 17.22 18.57
C SER A 21 41.89 18.31 18.12
N ASP A 22 43.05 17.91 17.64
CA ASP A 22 43.89 18.76 16.82
C ASP A 22 43.28 18.72 15.42
N GLU A 23 42.47 19.72 15.11
CA GLU A 23 41.84 19.91 13.81
C GLU A 23 42.91 19.84 12.73
N ILE A 24 42.92 18.76 11.93
CA ILE A 24 43.79 18.69 10.75
C ILE A 24 43.42 19.87 9.86
N PRO A 25 44.36 20.74 9.49
CA PRO A 25 44.03 21.88 8.67
C PRO A 25 43.40 21.46 7.37
N LEU A 26 42.25 22.05 7.00
CA LEU A 26 41.54 21.73 5.77
C LEU A 26 42.45 21.75 4.52
N ALA A 27 43.47 22.62 4.51
CA ALA A 27 44.49 22.72 3.47
C ALA A 27 45.26 21.40 3.29
N ASP A 28 45.58 20.70 4.38
CA ASP A 28 46.31 19.43 4.34
C ASP A 28 45.44 18.27 3.83
N ILE A 29 44.17 18.28 4.17
CA ILE A 29 43.18 17.35 3.62
C ILE A 29 43.02 17.56 2.11
N TYR A 30 42.88 18.81 1.65
CA TYR A 30 42.79 19.12 0.22
C TYR A 30 44.06 18.75 -0.53
N SER A 31 45.24 18.96 0.07
CA SER A 31 46.51 18.56 -0.54
C SER A 31 46.64 17.04 -0.69
N PHE A 32 46.14 16.28 0.29
CA PHE A 32 46.06 14.81 0.22
C PHE A 32 45.08 14.34 -0.89
N LEU A 33 43.86 14.94 -0.95
CA LEU A 33 42.86 14.58 -1.93
C LEU A 33 43.24 14.95 -3.37
N SER A 34 44.10 15.93 -3.56
CA SER A 34 44.60 16.36 -4.88
C SER A 34 45.86 15.63 -5.37
N GLU A 35 46.44 14.77 -4.53
CA GLU A 35 47.63 14.01 -4.89
C GLU A 35 47.30 12.91 -5.88
N ASN A 36 48.03 12.87 -7.02
CA ASN A 36 47.82 11.86 -8.08
C ASN A 36 48.72 10.63 -7.97
N ASP A 37 49.75 10.70 -7.11
CA ASP A 37 50.63 9.55 -6.83
C ASP A 37 50.17 8.82 -5.58
N ASP A 38 49.76 7.57 -5.73
CA ASP A 38 49.28 6.73 -4.65
C ASP A 38 50.29 6.56 -3.52
N VAL A 39 51.61 6.53 -3.85
CA VAL A 39 52.66 6.37 -2.87
C VAL A 39 52.84 7.64 -2.05
N GLU A 40 52.81 8.81 -2.70
CA GLU A 40 52.94 10.09 -2.05
C GLU A 40 51.65 10.43 -1.26
N ALA A 41 50.47 10.09 -1.79
CA ALA A 41 49.20 10.19 -1.06
C ALA A 41 49.22 9.33 0.21
N PHE A 42 49.72 8.10 0.13
CA PHE A 42 49.87 7.21 1.29
C PHE A 42 50.86 7.75 2.31
N ARG A 43 51.99 8.32 1.87
CA ARG A 43 52.97 8.94 2.77
C ARG A 43 52.35 10.10 3.54
N ARG A 44 51.64 11.02 2.85
CA ARG A 44 50.92 12.13 3.48
C ARG A 44 49.86 11.67 4.44
N TRP A 45 49.10 10.61 4.06
CA TRP A 45 48.13 9.99 4.97
C TRP A 45 48.78 9.50 6.25
N VAL A 46 49.90 8.80 6.16
CA VAL A 46 50.64 8.32 7.33
C VAL A 46 51.13 9.50 8.21
N GLU A 47 51.61 10.55 7.60
CA GLU A 47 52.09 11.77 8.33
C GLU A 47 50.93 12.47 9.06
N LEU A 48 49.78 12.59 8.44
CA LEU A 48 48.58 13.21 9.02
C LEU A 48 47.92 12.34 10.10
N SER A 49 47.99 11.03 9.98
CA SER A 49 47.26 10.08 10.83
C SER A 49 48.12 9.44 11.91
N SER A 50 49.47 9.68 11.92
CA SER A 50 50.35 9.03 12.88
C SER A 50 50.29 9.73 14.24
N PRO A 51 49.78 9.10 15.29
CA PRO A 51 50.00 9.56 16.65
C PRO A 51 51.49 9.40 16.99
N ALA A 52 52.01 10.31 17.84
CA ALA A 52 53.42 10.39 18.21
C ALA A 52 54.07 9.10 18.80
N ASP A 53 53.32 8.00 18.93
CA ASP A 53 53.74 6.74 19.57
C ASP A 53 53.57 5.50 18.68
N THR A 54 53.74 5.64 17.35
CA THR A 54 53.60 4.51 16.38
C THR A 54 54.76 3.52 16.38
N SER A 55 55.81 3.73 17.19
CA SER A 55 56.98 2.87 17.19
C SER A 55 56.79 1.43 17.69
N ARG A 56 55.57 1.05 18.14
CA ARG A 56 55.26 -0.27 18.74
C ARG A 56 54.30 -1.14 17.97
N LEU A 57 53.63 -0.63 16.93
CA LEU A 57 52.63 -1.39 16.17
C LEU A 57 53.25 -1.90 14.85
N GLU A 58 53.00 -3.19 14.51
CA GLU A 58 53.32 -3.71 13.17
C GLU A 58 52.54 -2.89 12.11
N PRO A 59 53.17 -2.43 11.03
CA PRO A 59 52.53 -1.55 10.03
C PRO A 59 51.23 -2.12 9.46
N CYS A 60 51.15 -3.42 9.25
CA CYS A 60 49.93 -4.08 8.76
C CYS A 60 48.78 -4.00 9.75
N ARG A 61 49.07 -4.07 11.05
CA ARG A 61 48.05 -4.01 12.09
C ARG A 61 47.52 -2.57 12.23
N TRP A 62 48.40 -1.57 12.17
CA TRP A 62 48.02 -0.19 12.17
C TRP A 62 47.13 0.14 10.94
N LEU A 63 47.56 -0.26 9.74
CA LEU A 63 46.78 -0.05 8.52
C LEU A 63 45.40 -0.69 8.61
N ALA A 64 45.32 -1.92 9.14
CA ALA A 64 44.02 -2.61 9.33
C ALA A 64 43.11 -1.85 10.32
N GLN A 65 43.67 -1.22 11.35
CA GLN A 65 42.92 -0.39 12.29
C GLN A 65 42.41 0.90 11.61
N GLN A 66 43.25 1.56 10.78
CA GLN A 66 42.85 2.74 10.05
C GLN A 66 41.74 2.44 9.04
N VAL A 67 41.83 1.32 8.32
CA VAL A 67 40.75 0.87 7.41
C VAL A 67 39.46 0.60 8.18
N ALA A 68 39.51 -0.07 9.32
CA ALA A 68 38.34 -0.33 10.14
C ALA A 68 37.70 0.96 10.67
N PHE A 69 38.51 1.94 11.05
CA PHE A 69 38.04 3.25 11.50
C PHE A 69 37.33 4.04 10.36
N ILE A 70 37.93 4.03 9.17
CA ILE A 70 37.32 4.64 7.98
C ILE A 70 36.02 3.95 7.63
N ASP A 71 35.99 2.60 7.67
CA ASP A 71 34.77 1.83 7.45
C ASP A 71 33.66 2.20 8.45
N GLU A 72 34.01 2.43 9.71
CA GLU A 72 33.07 2.87 10.75
C GLU A 72 32.52 4.28 10.44
N LEU A 73 33.37 5.26 10.14
CA LEU A 73 32.94 6.62 9.78
C LEU A 73 32.04 6.63 8.53
N ILE A 74 32.40 5.86 7.49
CA ILE A 74 31.58 5.76 6.28
C ILE A 74 30.25 5.08 6.63
N SER A 75 30.25 4.05 7.47
CA SER A 75 29.03 3.36 7.89
C SER A 75 28.09 4.27 8.66
N GLU A 76 28.59 5.11 9.55
CA GLU A 76 27.81 6.13 10.26
C GLU A 76 27.16 7.14 9.28
N GLN A 77 27.92 7.59 8.28
CA GLN A 77 27.39 8.51 7.25
C GLN A 77 26.32 7.83 6.39
N ILE A 78 26.53 6.58 5.99
CA ILE A 78 25.54 5.81 5.24
C ILE A 78 24.28 5.59 6.08
N ASP A 79 24.42 5.21 7.35
CA ASP A 79 23.28 5.05 8.26
C ASP A 79 22.51 6.38 8.42
N ALA A 80 23.19 7.50 8.55
CA ALA A 80 22.56 8.83 8.64
C ALA A 80 21.73 9.15 7.38
N VAL A 81 22.21 8.76 6.20
CA VAL A 81 21.47 8.91 4.94
C VAL A 81 20.29 7.94 4.86
N LEU A 82 20.53 6.66 5.13
CA LEU A 82 19.51 5.61 5.05
C LEU A 82 18.35 5.81 6.05
N HIS A 83 18.65 6.38 7.23
CA HIS A 83 17.65 6.64 8.26
C HIS A 83 17.05 8.06 8.15
N ASN A 84 17.39 8.84 7.13
CA ASN A 84 16.75 10.12 6.87
C ASN A 84 15.30 9.90 6.42
N LYS A 85 14.32 10.50 7.10
CA LYS A 85 12.88 10.33 6.82
C LYS A 85 12.49 10.56 5.36
N ARG A 86 13.09 11.57 4.69
CA ARG A 86 12.80 11.87 3.28
C ARG A 86 13.37 10.81 2.35
N PHE A 87 14.57 10.33 2.65
CA PHE A 87 15.20 9.27 1.88
C PHE A 87 14.43 7.95 2.04
N GLN A 88 14.05 7.59 3.28
CA GLN A 88 13.23 6.41 3.56
C GLN A 88 11.89 6.47 2.81
N ALA A 89 11.21 7.60 2.82
CA ALA A 89 9.95 7.76 2.09
C ALA A 89 10.15 7.53 0.58
N LEU A 90 11.17 8.15 -0.02
CA LEU A 90 11.48 7.97 -1.44
C LEU A 90 11.84 6.51 -1.77
N GLU A 91 12.72 5.89 -0.98
CA GLU A 91 13.11 4.49 -1.16
C GLU A 91 11.90 3.56 -1.01
N ALA A 92 11.03 3.80 -0.03
CA ALA A 92 9.83 3.00 0.19
C ALA A 92 8.86 3.07 -1.00
N SER A 93 8.62 4.26 -1.56
CA SER A 93 7.76 4.44 -2.73
C SER A 93 8.30 3.69 -3.96
N TRP A 94 9.61 3.82 -4.24
CA TRP A 94 10.23 3.10 -5.38
C TRP A 94 10.22 1.59 -5.19
N ARG A 95 10.45 1.10 -3.98
CA ARG A 95 10.36 -0.33 -3.67
C ARG A 95 8.93 -0.83 -3.73
N GLY A 96 7.98 -0.02 -3.26
CA GLY A 96 6.55 -0.32 -3.43
C GLY A 96 6.16 -0.49 -4.89
N LEU A 97 6.59 0.43 -5.76
CA LEU A 97 6.39 0.31 -7.22
C LEU A 97 7.07 -0.96 -7.79
N TRP A 98 8.28 -1.27 -7.33
CA TRP A 98 8.96 -2.50 -7.71
C TRP A 98 8.12 -3.75 -7.36
N PHE A 99 7.56 -3.82 -6.15
CA PHE A 99 6.71 -4.96 -5.74
C PHE A 99 5.46 -5.08 -6.60
N LEU A 100 4.85 -3.95 -7.01
CA LEU A 100 3.71 -3.98 -7.93
C LEU A 100 4.09 -4.56 -9.30
N ILE A 101 5.24 -4.17 -9.83
CA ILE A 101 5.73 -4.68 -11.13
C ILE A 101 6.07 -6.17 -11.04
N ASP A 102 6.71 -6.59 -9.94
CA ASP A 102 7.09 -7.99 -9.69
C ASP A 102 5.87 -8.91 -9.50
N ALA A 103 4.73 -8.34 -9.06
CA ALA A 103 3.46 -9.07 -8.92
C ALA A 103 2.76 -9.38 -10.23
N VAL A 104 3.19 -8.78 -11.36
CA VAL A 104 2.54 -8.98 -12.66
C VAL A 104 2.91 -10.35 -13.23
N VAL A 105 1.97 -11.27 -13.27
CA VAL A 105 2.13 -12.60 -13.87
C VAL A 105 1.97 -12.53 -15.38
N ASN A 106 0.95 -11.81 -15.87
CA ASN A 106 0.70 -11.65 -17.29
C ASN A 106 0.72 -10.16 -17.69
N PRO A 107 1.79 -9.69 -18.35
CA PRO A 107 1.94 -8.28 -18.74
C PRO A 107 0.96 -7.82 -19.82
N GLU A 108 0.33 -8.73 -20.56
CA GLU A 108 -0.66 -8.36 -21.58
C GLU A 108 -1.98 -7.86 -20.96
N ASN A 109 -2.32 -8.34 -19.77
CA ASN A 109 -3.59 -8.03 -19.10
C ASN A 109 -3.47 -6.84 -18.13
N THR A 110 -2.26 -6.49 -17.70
CA THR A 110 -2.05 -5.55 -16.61
C THR A 110 -1.20 -4.38 -17.05
N LYS A 111 -1.72 -3.17 -16.86
CA LYS A 111 -1.00 -1.91 -17.11
C LYS A 111 -0.88 -1.12 -15.82
N ILE A 112 0.33 -0.67 -15.51
CA ILE A 112 0.62 0.19 -14.37
C ILE A 112 1.01 1.55 -14.93
N ARG A 113 0.30 2.60 -14.51
CA ARG A 113 0.63 4.00 -14.82
C ARG A 113 1.01 4.71 -13.53
N LEU A 114 2.03 5.53 -13.58
CA LEU A 114 2.53 6.32 -12.46
C LEU A 114 2.11 7.78 -12.64
N LEU A 115 1.51 8.34 -11.60
CA LEU A 115 1.22 9.77 -11.49
C LEU A 115 2.03 10.34 -10.31
N ASP A 116 2.98 11.22 -10.61
CA ASP A 116 3.76 11.93 -9.60
C ASP A 116 2.99 13.17 -9.15
N VAL A 117 2.26 13.04 -8.04
CA VAL A 117 1.48 14.12 -7.44
C VAL A 117 1.57 14.05 -5.92
N SER A 118 1.80 15.20 -5.26
CA SER A 118 1.81 15.26 -3.81
C SER A 118 0.39 15.28 -3.26
N TRP A 119 0.20 14.77 -2.01
CA TRP A 119 -1.09 14.89 -1.33
C TRP A 119 -1.57 16.33 -1.19
N LYS A 120 -0.64 17.26 -1.01
CA LYS A 120 -0.92 18.69 -0.95
C LYS A 120 -1.49 19.22 -2.26
N ASP A 121 -1.00 18.74 -3.39
CA ASP A 121 -1.48 19.18 -4.69
C ASP A 121 -2.84 18.56 -5.02
N LEU A 122 -3.09 17.29 -4.62
CA LEU A 122 -4.42 16.68 -4.70
C LEU A 122 -5.44 17.43 -3.81
N ALA A 123 -5.07 17.76 -2.58
CA ALA A 123 -5.93 18.54 -1.69
C ALA A 123 -6.28 19.91 -2.30
N ARG A 124 -5.27 20.58 -2.85
CA ARG A 124 -5.45 21.88 -3.51
C ARG A 124 -6.31 21.78 -4.77
N ASP A 125 -6.19 20.70 -5.53
CA ASP A 125 -7.03 20.43 -6.70
C ASP A 125 -8.50 20.31 -6.28
N MET A 126 -8.78 19.51 -5.24
CA MET A 126 -10.14 19.34 -4.69
C MET A 126 -10.71 20.64 -4.07
N GLU A 127 -9.87 21.48 -3.43
CA GLU A 127 -10.29 22.77 -2.86
C GLU A 127 -10.61 23.83 -3.93
N ARG A 128 -9.89 23.82 -5.05
CA ARG A 128 -10.05 24.81 -6.12
C ARG A 128 -11.16 24.47 -7.10
N ALA A 129 -11.44 23.18 -7.26
CA ALA A 129 -12.51 22.74 -8.14
C ALA A 129 -13.87 23.14 -7.56
N PRO A 130 -14.72 23.87 -8.29
CA PRO A 130 -16.08 24.21 -7.85
C PRO A 130 -16.93 22.97 -7.59
N ASP A 131 -16.75 21.91 -8.38
CA ASP A 131 -17.31 20.59 -8.18
C ASP A 131 -16.26 19.53 -8.54
N PHE A 132 -16.42 18.30 -8.05
CA PHE A 132 -15.46 17.20 -8.24
C PHE A 132 -15.20 16.87 -9.73
N ASP A 133 -16.18 17.09 -10.60
CA ASP A 133 -16.09 16.84 -12.06
C ASP A 133 -15.17 17.84 -12.80
N GLN A 134 -14.84 18.96 -12.15
CA GLN A 134 -13.91 19.97 -12.66
C GLN A 134 -12.50 19.83 -12.06
N SER A 135 -12.26 18.81 -11.24
CA SER A 135 -10.95 18.55 -10.71
C SER A 135 -10.01 17.94 -11.75
N GLY A 136 -8.71 18.27 -11.64
CA GLY A 136 -7.69 17.70 -12.50
C GLY A 136 -7.61 16.17 -12.39
N LEU A 137 -7.81 15.64 -11.19
CA LEU A 137 -7.89 14.19 -10.97
C LEU A 137 -9.03 13.56 -11.76
N PHE A 138 -10.24 14.15 -11.70
CA PHE A 138 -11.39 13.63 -12.45
C PHE A 138 -11.15 13.68 -13.97
N HIS A 139 -10.55 14.76 -14.45
CA HIS A 139 -10.19 14.86 -15.86
C HIS A 139 -9.28 13.71 -16.31
N LEU A 140 -8.24 13.41 -15.54
CA LEU A 140 -7.28 12.32 -15.84
C LEU A 140 -7.93 10.93 -15.79
N ILE A 141 -8.75 10.64 -14.77
CA ILE A 141 -9.28 9.28 -14.56
C ILE A 141 -10.57 9.00 -15.34
N TYR A 142 -11.32 10.04 -15.66
CA TYR A 142 -12.62 9.91 -16.32
C TYR A 142 -12.62 10.48 -17.74
N ASN A 143 -12.35 11.78 -17.92
CA ASN A 143 -12.52 12.42 -19.21
C ASN A 143 -11.54 11.86 -20.27
N GLU A 144 -10.28 11.66 -19.90
CA GLU A 144 -9.29 11.11 -20.81
C GLU A 144 -9.55 9.63 -21.14
N GLU A 145 -10.00 8.82 -20.18
CA GLU A 145 -10.11 7.38 -20.34
C GLU A 145 -11.49 6.92 -20.85
N PHE A 146 -12.58 7.58 -20.46
CA PHE A 146 -13.92 7.27 -20.97
C PHE A 146 -14.31 8.10 -22.17
N GLY A 147 -13.92 9.38 -22.20
CA GLY A 147 -14.27 10.32 -23.27
C GLY A 147 -13.47 10.18 -24.53
N THR A 148 -12.31 9.52 -24.50
CA THR A 148 -11.41 9.38 -25.65
C THR A 148 -11.54 8.01 -26.28
N PRO A 149 -11.73 7.90 -27.61
CA PRO A 149 -11.71 6.61 -28.30
C PRO A 149 -10.38 5.88 -28.06
N GLY A 150 -10.47 4.61 -27.63
CA GLY A 150 -9.30 3.81 -27.26
C GLY A 150 -8.75 4.05 -25.86
N GLY A 151 -9.38 4.91 -25.05
CA GLY A 151 -9.06 5.06 -23.64
C GLY A 151 -9.36 3.79 -22.83
N GLU A 152 -8.54 3.54 -21.81
CA GLU A 152 -8.58 2.33 -20.98
C GLU A 152 -8.81 2.71 -19.51
N PRO A 153 -10.05 2.63 -19.02
CA PRO A 153 -10.38 3.06 -17.66
C PRO A 153 -9.58 2.35 -16.59
N PHE A 154 -9.11 3.11 -15.59
CA PHE A 154 -8.38 2.58 -14.46
C PHE A 154 -9.27 1.67 -13.59
N SER A 155 -8.77 0.49 -13.24
CA SER A 155 -9.49 -0.44 -12.37
C SER A 155 -9.40 -0.04 -10.91
N VAL A 156 -8.26 0.52 -10.48
CA VAL A 156 -7.97 0.92 -9.10
C VAL A 156 -6.91 2.01 -9.09
N LEU A 157 -7.00 2.92 -8.13
CA LEU A 157 -5.97 3.92 -7.84
C LEU A 157 -5.28 3.54 -6.52
N LEU A 158 -3.96 3.45 -6.54
CA LEU A 158 -3.15 3.22 -5.35
C LEU A 158 -2.43 4.51 -4.99
N GLY A 159 -2.75 5.08 -3.82
CA GLY A 159 -2.15 6.30 -3.32
C GLY A 159 -1.10 6.00 -2.24
N ASP A 160 0.15 6.36 -2.48
CA ASP A 160 1.20 6.28 -1.46
C ASP A 160 1.09 7.44 -0.46
N TYR A 161 -0.07 7.49 0.23
CA TYR A 161 -0.40 8.54 1.19
C TYR A 161 -0.88 7.94 2.50
N TYR A 162 -0.64 8.68 3.58
CA TYR A 162 -1.14 8.39 4.91
C TYR A 162 -2.17 9.44 5.31
N VAL A 163 -3.35 9.02 5.72
CA VAL A 163 -4.47 9.92 6.02
C VAL A 163 -4.94 9.81 7.45
N ALA A 164 -5.38 10.94 8.01
CA ALA A 164 -5.88 11.07 9.38
C ALA A 164 -7.25 11.76 9.41
N HIS A 165 -7.92 11.73 10.59
CA HIS A 165 -9.23 12.39 10.77
C HIS A 165 -9.13 13.90 10.97
N ARG A 166 -7.94 14.41 11.29
CA ARG A 166 -7.65 15.82 11.51
C ARG A 166 -6.20 16.17 11.15
N PRO A 167 -5.90 17.44 10.83
CA PRO A 167 -4.53 17.91 10.67
C PRO A 167 -3.69 17.70 11.94
N TYR A 168 -2.38 17.42 11.76
CA TYR A 168 -1.41 17.32 12.84
C TYR A 168 -0.12 18.07 12.49
N GLU A 169 0.86 18.13 13.41
CA GLU A 169 2.01 19.03 13.34
C GLU A 169 2.78 18.95 12.01
N ASP A 170 3.07 17.73 11.54
CA ASP A 170 3.79 17.48 10.29
C ASP A 170 2.88 17.48 9.05
N HIS A 171 1.55 17.47 9.22
CA HIS A 171 0.57 17.32 8.17
C HIS A 171 -0.65 18.22 8.40
N ARG A 172 -0.61 19.42 7.83
CA ARG A 172 -1.61 20.49 8.06
C ARG A 172 -2.77 20.47 7.06
N ILE A 173 -2.97 19.38 6.34
CA ILE A 173 -3.99 19.22 5.32
C ILE A 173 -5.25 18.61 5.93
N ASP A 174 -6.42 19.04 5.47
CA ASP A 174 -7.72 18.43 5.83
C ASP A 174 -7.96 17.19 4.95
N ASP A 175 -7.55 16.02 5.44
CA ASP A 175 -7.66 14.78 4.72
C ASP A 175 -9.12 14.36 4.51
N VAL A 176 -10.01 14.67 5.44
CA VAL A 176 -11.43 14.32 5.34
C VAL A 176 -12.08 15.01 4.15
N PHE A 177 -11.82 16.31 3.96
CA PHE A 177 -12.31 17.06 2.81
C PHE A 177 -11.74 16.51 1.50
N THR A 178 -10.43 16.26 1.45
CA THR A 178 -9.75 15.72 0.27
C THR A 178 -10.29 14.33 -0.10
N LEU A 179 -10.46 13.44 0.88
CA LEU A 179 -11.04 12.11 0.66
C LEU A 179 -12.49 12.17 0.17
N GLN A 180 -13.29 13.12 0.64
CA GLN A 180 -14.67 13.33 0.12
C GLN A 180 -14.64 13.70 -1.37
N GLY A 181 -13.76 14.60 -1.78
CA GLY A 181 -13.57 14.95 -3.20
C GLY A 181 -13.13 13.75 -4.04
N ILE A 182 -12.09 13.05 -3.58
CA ILE A 182 -11.59 11.85 -4.25
C ILE A 182 -12.66 10.75 -4.32
N SER A 183 -13.46 10.54 -3.27
CA SER A 183 -14.51 9.50 -3.27
C SER A 183 -15.56 9.74 -4.34
N ARG A 184 -15.96 11.00 -4.57
CA ARG A 184 -16.91 11.36 -5.62
C ARG A 184 -16.32 11.14 -7.02
N ALA A 185 -15.08 11.57 -7.24
CA ALA A 185 -14.37 11.32 -8.50
C ALA A 185 -14.18 9.83 -8.77
N ALA A 186 -13.78 9.07 -7.76
CA ALA A 186 -13.60 7.62 -7.82
C ALA A 186 -14.92 6.88 -8.10
N ALA A 187 -16.02 7.30 -7.47
CA ALA A 187 -17.36 6.76 -7.68
C ALA A 187 -17.83 6.98 -9.13
N ALA A 188 -17.68 8.19 -9.65
CA ALA A 188 -18.07 8.54 -11.02
C ALA A 188 -17.25 7.77 -12.07
N ALA A 189 -15.96 7.54 -11.80
CA ALA A 189 -15.05 6.77 -12.66
C ALA A 189 -15.14 5.25 -12.44
N PHE A 190 -15.92 4.77 -11.47
CA PHE A 190 -15.93 3.36 -11.04
C PHE A 190 -14.51 2.83 -10.74
N CYS A 191 -13.70 3.64 -10.08
CA CYS A 191 -12.30 3.34 -9.84
C CYS A 191 -11.96 3.54 -8.36
N PRO A 192 -12.01 2.50 -7.51
CA PRO A 192 -11.72 2.62 -6.09
C PRO A 192 -10.32 3.18 -5.83
N PHE A 193 -10.21 4.05 -4.83
CA PHE A 193 -8.97 4.65 -4.35
C PHE A 193 -8.54 3.97 -3.05
N VAL A 194 -7.31 3.48 -3.02
CA VAL A 194 -6.69 2.79 -1.88
C VAL A 194 -5.51 3.59 -1.39
N CYS A 195 -5.47 3.92 -0.10
CA CYS A 195 -4.31 4.51 0.56
C CYS A 195 -4.14 3.91 1.97
N SER A 196 -3.28 4.45 2.82
CA SER A 196 -3.11 3.94 4.17
C SER A 196 -3.59 4.90 5.25
N ALA A 197 -4.02 4.32 6.35
CA ALA A 197 -4.28 5.06 7.58
C ALA A 197 -2.97 5.53 8.20
N ALA A 198 -2.92 6.78 8.67
CA ALA A 198 -1.83 7.26 9.50
C ALA A 198 -2.01 6.78 10.96
N PRO A 199 -0.92 6.61 11.74
CA PRO A 199 -1.05 6.33 13.17
C PRO A 199 -1.90 7.37 13.92
N GLN A 200 -1.84 8.62 13.49
CA GLN A 200 -2.60 9.75 14.02
C GLN A 200 -4.12 9.59 13.85
N LEU A 201 -4.56 8.71 12.94
CA LEU A 201 -5.97 8.34 12.85
C LEU A 201 -6.46 7.64 14.13
N PHE A 202 -5.58 7.03 14.88
CA PHE A 202 -5.84 6.38 16.17
C PHE A 202 -5.39 7.23 17.36
N GLY A 203 -4.92 8.45 17.13
CA GLY A 203 -4.32 9.29 18.17
C GLY A 203 -2.95 8.82 18.64
N LEU A 204 -2.24 8.05 17.82
CA LEU A 204 -0.91 7.52 18.09
C LEU A 204 0.15 8.28 17.30
N ASP A 205 1.38 8.33 17.83
CA ASP A 205 2.52 8.90 17.11
C ASP A 205 3.11 7.93 16.08
N ASP A 206 3.05 6.62 16.38
CA ASP A 206 3.48 5.52 15.52
C ASP A 206 2.61 4.28 15.73
N PHE A 207 2.77 3.28 14.87
CA PHE A 207 2.01 2.03 14.96
C PHE A 207 2.50 1.08 16.05
N ASP A 208 3.66 1.31 16.67
CA ASP A 208 4.22 0.41 17.68
C ASP A 208 3.24 0.17 18.84
N ASN A 209 2.45 1.19 19.16
CA ASN A 209 1.45 1.12 20.24
C ASN A 209 0.09 0.55 19.78
N LEU A 210 -0.16 0.37 18.49
CA LEU A 210 -1.43 -0.18 17.98
C LEU A 210 -1.65 -1.63 18.42
N GLY A 211 -0.58 -2.39 18.64
CA GLY A 211 -0.63 -3.77 19.14
C GLY A 211 -0.93 -3.89 20.64
N LEU A 212 -0.94 -2.77 21.41
CA LEU A 212 -1.36 -2.72 22.79
C LEU A 212 -2.90 -2.75 22.87
N HIS A 213 -3.45 -2.93 24.09
CA HIS A 213 -4.91 -2.92 24.30
C HIS A 213 -5.52 -1.54 24.06
N ILE A 214 -5.75 -1.22 22.79
CA ILE A 214 -6.41 0.00 22.37
C ILE A 214 -7.88 -0.31 22.12
N ASN A 215 -8.78 0.50 22.70
CA ASN A 215 -10.20 0.40 22.43
C ASN A 215 -10.55 1.22 21.18
N VAL A 216 -10.51 0.57 20.02
CA VAL A 216 -10.80 1.20 18.71
C VAL A 216 -12.21 1.79 18.67
N ASP A 217 -13.19 1.11 19.28
CA ASP A 217 -14.58 1.56 19.33
C ASP A 217 -14.74 2.88 20.10
N GLU A 218 -14.07 3.03 21.24
CA GLU A 218 -14.09 4.26 22.02
C GLU A 218 -13.43 5.44 21.29
N ILE A 219 -12.31 5.20 20.62
CA ILE A 219 -11.61 6.21 19.83
C ILE A 219 -12.54 6.78 18.74
N PHE A 220 -13.13 5.92 17.91
CA PHE A 220 -13.95 6.37 16.79
C PHE A 220 -15.33 6.88 17.18
N ARG A 221 -15.80 6.64 18.40
CA ARG A 221 -17.02 7.24 18.95
C ARG A 221 -16.81 8.63 19.53
N SER A 222 -15.57 9.04 19.76
CA SER A 222 -15.29 10.34 20.34
C SER A 222 -15.79 11.49 19.46
N HIS A 223 -15.92 12.67 20.06
CA HIS A 223 -16.43 13.87 19.38
C HIS A 223 -15.50 14.33 18.22
N ASP A 224 -14.21 14.11 18.34
CA ASP A 224 -13.22 14.52 17.35
C ASP A 224 -13.44 13.84 15.98
N TYR A 225 -14.13 12.68 15.96
CA TYR A 225 -14.38 11.90 14.75
C TYR A 225 -15.74 12.14 14.09
N VAL A 226 -16.48 13.18 14.47
CA VAL A 226 -17.81 13.48 13.89
C VAL A 226 -17.73 13.66 12.37
N ARG A 227 -16.76 14.45 11.88
CA ARG A 227 -16.58 14.69 10.44
C ARG A 227 -16.16 13.39 9.71
N TRP A 228 -15.29 12.58 10.34
CA TRP A 228 -14.87 11.29 9.83
C TRP A 228 -16.05 10.31 9.69
N ARG A 229 -16.90 10.21 10.71
CA ARG A 229 -18.11 9.37 10.66
C ARG A 229 -19.07 9.84 9.59
N SER A 230 -19.32 11.16 9.50
CA SER A 230 -20.19 11.73 8.47
C SER A 230 -19.68 11.41 7.04
N MET A 231 -18.38 11.52 6.80
CA MET A 231 -17.80 11.12 5.51
C MET A 231 -18.09 9.65 5.20
N ARG A 232 -17.91 8.75 6.19
CA ARG A 232 -18.15 7.31 6.02
C ARG A 232 -19.61 6.92 5.77
N GLU A 233 -20.57 7.77 6.13
CA GLU A 233 -22.00 7.57 5.90
C GLU A 233 -22.40 7.83 4.44
N HIS A 234 -21.60 8.57 3.67
CA HIS A 234 -21.86 8.83 2.25
C HIS A 234 -21.71 7.56 1.41
N ASP A 235 -22.57 7.41 0.41
CA ASP A 235 -22.55 6.25 -0.46
C ASP A 235 -21.27 6.15 -1.29
N ASP A 236 -20.65 7.27 -1.65
CA ASP A 236 -19.40 7.33 -2.43
C ASP A 236 -18.18 6.84 -1.64
N SER A 237 -18.24 6.87 -0.30
CA SER A 237 -17.15 6.36 0.56
C SER A 237 -16.88 4.87 0.40
N ARG A 238 -17.77 4.13 -0.28
CA ARG A 238 -17.49 2.75 -0.70
C ARG A 238 -16.32 2.62 -1.67
N PHE A 239 -16.00 3.69 -2.40
CA PHE A 239 -14.87 3.73 -3.33
C PHE A 239 -13.55 4.12 -2.66
N LEU A 240 -13.54 4.25 -1.32
CA LEU A 240 -12.33 4.45 -0.53
C LEU A 240 -11.97 3.18 0.25
N ALA A 241 -10.68 2.87 0.29
CA ALA A 241 -10.15 1.79 1.11
C ALA A 241 -8.88 2.25 1.82
N LEU A 242 -8.77 1.92 3.12
CA LEU A 242 -7.62 2.26 3.94
C LEU A 242 -6.92 1.00 4.43
N THR A 243 -5.64 0.91 4.14
CA THR A 243 -4.78 -0.20 4.56
C THR A 243 -3.94 0.18 5.77
N LEU A 244 -3.57 -0.81 6.57
CA LEU A 244 -2.63 -0.70 7.70
C LEU A 244 -2.15 -2.12 8.11
N PRO A 245 -1.11 -2.25 8.96
CA PRO A 245 -0.08 -1.28 9.30
C PRO A 245 0.94 -1.13 8.17
N GLN A 246 2.06 -0.47 8.44
CA GLN A 246 3.16 -0.38 7.47
C GLN A 246 3.80 -1.74 7.21
N VAL A 247 4.39 -1.89 6.02
CA VAL A 247 5.08 -3.10 5.56
C VAL A 247 6.57 -2.86 5.38
N LEU A 248 7.37 -3.88 5.63
CA LEU A 248 8.82 -3.81 5.45
C LEU A 248 9.16 -3.84 3.96
N MET A 249 9.87 -2.82 3.48
CA MET A 249 10.17 -2.66 2.06
C MET A 249 11.49 -3.30 1.65
N ARG A 250 12.43 -3.48 2.57
CA ARG A 250 13.69 -4.20 2.37
C ARG A 250 14.24 -4.78 3.67
N GLU A 251 15.07 -5.79 3.54
CA GLU A 251 15.91 -6.24 4.64
C GLU A 251 17.00 -5.19 4.94
N PRO A 252 17.39 -5.04 6.22
CA PRO A 252 18.56 -4.25 6.56
C PRO A 252 19.80 -4.74 5.83
N TYR A 253 20.65 -3.83 5.39
CA TYR A 253 21.90 -4.19 4.74
C TYR A 253 22.83 -4.89 5.71
N GLN A 254 23.38 -6.04 5.29
CA GLN A 254 24.32 -6.84 6.06
C GLN A 254 25.51 -7.21 5.20
N ASP A 255 26.71 -7.14 5.77
CA ASP A 255 27.91 -7.66 5.14
C ASP A 255 27.81 -9.20 4.99
N ASN A 256 27.75 -9.66 3.78
CA ASN A 256 27.68 -11.09 3.46
C ASN A 256 29.04 -11.81 3.56
N ARG A 257 30.10 -11.12 3.93
CA ARG A 257 31.50 -11.62 4.05
C ARG A 257 32.04 -12.33 2.80
N ARG A 258 31.40 -12.15 1.64
CA ARG A 258 31.82 -12.76 0.37
C ARG A 258 32.98 -12.00 -0.29
N SER A 259 33.04 -10.69 -0.09
CA SER A 259 34.13 -9.85 -0.61
C SER A 259 35.17 -9.63 0.47
N ARG A 260 36.45 -9.80 0.13
CA ARG A 260 37.59 -9.40 0.99
C ARG A 260 37.98 -7.94 0.76
N ARG A 261 37.47 -7.31 -0.28
CA ARG A 261 37.76 -5.93 -0.66
C ARG A 261 36.48 -5.12 -0.64
N GLY A 262 36.56 -3.89 -0.17
CA GLY A 262 35.45 -2.95 -0.09
C GLY A 262 34.91 -2.75 1.32
N LEU A 263 34.01 -1.81 1.46
CA LEU A 263 33.36 -1.41 2.71
C LEU A 263 32.59 -2.60 3.33
N ARG A 264 32.76 -2.78 4.64
CA ARG A 264 32.00 -3.73 5.44
C ARG A 264 30.88 -3.02 6.17
N PHE A 265 29.76 -2.86 5.45
CA PHE A 265 28.62 -2.15 5.99
C PHE A 265 27.59 -3.10 6.60
N ASN A 266 27.17 -2.80 7.83
CA ASN A 266 26.02 -3.41 8.47
C ASN A 266 25.11 -2.29 8.96
N GLU A 267 23.91 -2.21 8.43
CA GLU A 267 22.95 -1.20 8.81
C GLU A 267 22.60 -1.28 10.30
N SER A 268 22.67 -0.18 11.01
CA SER A 268 22.43 -0.11 12.46
C SER A 268 20.95 -0.07 12.79
N VAL A 269 20.28 -1.20 12.73
CA VAL A 269 18.84 -1.35 13.10
C VAL A 269 18.65 -2.02 14.46
N ALA A 270 19.73 -2.30 15.18
CA ALA A 270 19.67 -2.92 16.50
C ALA A 270 18.99 -2.01 17.52
N GLY A 271 18.22 -2.60 18.44
CA GLY A 271 17.56 -1.88 19.52
C GLY A 271 16.03 -1.95 19.44
N LYS A 272 15.39 -1.10 20.25
CA LYS A 272 13.91 -1.01 20.34
C LYS A 272 13.30 -0.05 19.33
N ASP A 273 14.11 0.73 18.61
CA ASP A 273 13.64 1.74 17.69
C ASP A 273 13.27 1.10 16.34
N ASN A 274 11.98 0.85 16.17
CA ASN A 274 11.43 0.28 14.96
C ASN A 274 11.51 1.22 13.73
N ARG A 275 11.74 2.52 13.95
CA ARG A 275 11.80 3.57 12.90
C ARG A 275 13.03 3.46 12.01
N LYS A 276 14.06 2.73 12.45
CA LYS A 276 15.27 2.48 11.66
C LYS A 276 15.06 1.51 10.50
N TYR A 277 14.03 0.68 10.55
CA TYR A 277 13.64 -0.17 9.44
C TYR A 277 12.97 0.64 8.34
N LEU A 278 13.11 0.18 7.10
CA LEU A 278 12.45 0.81 5.97
C LEU A 278 11.00 0.35 5.87
N TRP A 279 10.11 1.11 6.47
CA TRP A 279 8.68 0.89 6.39
C TRP A 279 8.07 1.63 5.22
N GLY A 280 7.11 1.00 4.54
CA GLY A 280 6.33 1.61 3.48
C GLY A 280 4.85 1.38 3.63
N ASN A 281 4.12 1.91 2.69
CA ASN A 281 2.67 1.94 2.69
C ASN A 281 2.08 0.55 2.41
N ALA A 282 1.12 0.11 3.22
CA ALA A 282 0.46 -1.18 3.05
C ALA A 282 -0.45 -1.24 1.80
N CYS A 283 -0.76 -0.11 1.17
CA CYS A 283 -1.50 -0.08 -0.09
C CYS A 283 -0.74 -0.84 -1.20
N PHE A 284 0.60 -0.82 -1.17
CA PHE A 284 1.41 -1.62 -2.10
C PHE A 284 1.20 -3.13 -1.88
N ALA A 285 1.08 -3.58 -0.62
CA ALA A 285 0.81 -4.97 -0.32
C ALA A 285 -0.58 -5.40 -0.84
N LEU A 286 -1.60 -4.57 -0.67
CA LEU A 286 -2.91 -4.84 -1.28
C LEU A 286 -2.83 -4.77 -2.80
N GLY A 287 -2.08 -3.82 -3.34
CA GLY A 287 -1.84 -3.68 -4.78
C GLY A 287 -1.23 -4.94 -5.40
N THR A 288 -0.25 -5.59 -4.73
CA THR A 288 0.33 -6.84 -5.22
C THR A 288 -0.70 -7.98 -5.27
N VAL A 289 -1.60 -8.05 -4.28
CA VAL A 289 -2.71 -9.02 -4.27
C VAL A 289 -3.67 -8.75 -5.44
N LEU A 290 -4.06 -7.50 -5.65
CA LEU A 290 -4.97 -7.10 -6.74
C LEU A 290 -4.37 -7.40 -8.11
N ILE A 291 -3.10 -7.05 -8.31
CA ILE A 291 -2.39 -7.28 -9.58
C ILE A 291 -2.24 -8.77 -9.87
N ARG A 292 -1.82 -9.56 -8.87
CA ARG A 292 -1.70 -11.02 -9.03
C ARG A 292 -3.02 -11.64 -9.45
N GLU A 293 -4.09 -11.38 -8.70
CA GLU A 293 -5.40 -11.95 -8.98
C GLU A 293 -5.92 -11.53 -10.36
N PHE A 294 -5.84 -10.24 -10.68
CA PHE A 294 -6.27 -9.75 -11.99
C PHE A 294 -5.44 -10.30 -13.14
N SER A 295 -4.14 -10.39 -12.96
CA SER A 295 -3.21 -10.91 -13.98
C SER A 295 -3.45 -12.39 -14.29
N GLU A 296 -3.86 -13.19 -13.28
CA GLU A 296 -4.14 -14.61 -13.44
C GLU A 296 -5.53 -14.89 -14.02
N VAL A 297 -6.54 -14.13 -13.56
CA VAL A 297 -7.94 -14.47 -13.79
C VAL A 297 -8.69 -13.42 -14.61
N GLY A 298 -8.25 -12.17 -14.60
CA GLY A 298 -8.91 -11.02 -15.23
C GLY A 298 -10.01 -10.38 -14.39
N TRP A 299 -10.20 -10.81 -13.13
CA TRP A 299 -11.17 -10.30 -12.18
C TRP A 299 -10.55 -10.15 -10.78
N PHE A 300 -11.22 -9.41 -9.88
CA PHE A 300 -10.80 -9.21 -8.48
C PHE A 300 -11.58 -10.12 -7.53
N SER A 301 -11.71 -11.39 -7.88
CA SER A 301 -12.59 -12.33 -7.18
C SER A 301 -12.09 -12.70 -5.81
N HIS A 302 -10.82 -13.03 -5.68
CA HIS A 302 -10.22 -13.62 -4.50
C HIS A 302 -9.10 -12.77 -3.93
N ILE A 303 -9.45 -11.64 -3.31
CA ILE A 303 -8.50 -10.68 -2.75
C ILE A 303 -8.37 -10.75 -1.22
N ARG A 304 -9.05 -11.70 -0.57
CA ARG A 304 -9.07 -11.86 0.88
C ARG A 304 -8.98 -13.33 1.30
N GLY A 305 -8.53 -13.53 2.55
CA GLY A 305 -8.38 -14.86 3.13
C GLY A 305 -7.32 -15.70 2.43
N VAL A 306 -7.13 -16.92 2.88
CA VAL A 306 -6.19 -17.87 2.26
C VAL A 306 -6.96 -19.09 1.83
N PRO A 307 -6.93 -19.46 0.52
CA PRO A 307 -7.53 -20.70 0.05
C PRO A 307 -6.78 -21.89 0.63
N ARG A 308 -7.48 -23.01 0.81
CA ARG A 308 -6.87 -24.25 1.28
C ARG A 308 -5.97 -24.81 0.17
N ASP A 309 -4.72 -25.13 0.52
CA ASP A 309 -3.74 -25.79 -0.37
C ASP A 309 -3.30 -25.00 -1.62
N HIS A 310 -3.61 -23.70 -1.71
CA HIS A 310 -3.20 -22.85 -2.82
C HIS A 310 -2.59 -21.52 -2.34
N TYR A 311 -1.59 -21.04 -3.09
CA TYR A 311 -1.10 -19.67 -2.94
C TYR A 311 -2.04 -18.74 -3.69
N GLY A 312 -2.78 -17.90 -2.96
CA GLY A 312 -3.75 -17.00 -3.57
C GLY A 312 -4.57 -16.23 -2.54
N GLY A 313 -5.68 -15.69 -2.95
CA GLY A 313 -6.53 -14.87 -2.09
C GLY A 313 -5.82 -13.64 -1.58
N GLY A 314 -6.04 -13.27 -0.33
CA GLY A 314 -5.41 -12.14 0.33
C GLY A 314 -3.96 -12.39 0.80
N LEU A 315 -3.34 -13.51 0.41
CA LEU A 315 -1.98 -13.86 0.83
C LEU A 315 -0.94 -12.94 0.18
N VAL A 316 -0.05 -12.40 1.00
CA VAL A 316 1.08 -11.54 0.60
C VAL A 316 2.36 -12.32 0.85
N THR A 317 3.16 -12.55 -0.21
CA THR A 317 4.36 -13.40 -0.18
C THR A 317 5.64 -12.70 -0.58
N GLN A 318 5.55 -11.50 -1.15
CA GLN A 318 6.67 -10.81 -1.79
C GLN A 318 7.50 -9.95 -0.84
N PHE A 319 6.94 -9.53 0.31
CA PHE A 319 7.62 -8.63 1.22
C PHE A 319 8.69 -9.34 2.04
N PRO A 320 9.82 -8.70 2.30
CA PRO A 320 10.94 -9.31 3.00
C PRO A 320 10.59 -9.63 4.45
N THR A 321 11.11 -10.74 4.93
CA THR A 321 10.96 -11.20 6.32
C THR A 321 12.33 -11.60 6.84
N PRO A 322 13.18 -10.64 7.24
CA PRO A 322 14.55 -10.93 7.64
C PRO A 322 14.57 -11.86 8.86
N ALA A 323 15.39 -12.89 8.76
CA ALA A 323 15.66 -13.75 9.89
C ALA A 323 16.64 -13.07 10.85
N TYR A 324 16.29 -12.97 12.14
CA TYR A 324 17.27 -12.62 13.15
C TYR A 324 17.47 -13.76 14.14
N ARG A 325 18.73 -13.96 14.50
CA ARG A 325 19.12 -15.00 15.42
C ARG A 325 19.15 -14.43 16.82
N THR A 326 18.31 -14.98 17.69
CA THR A 326 18.31 -14.65 19.12
C THR A 326 19.17 -15.62 19.92
N ASP A 327 19.36 -16.82 19.39
CA ASP A 327 20.27 -17.85 19.94
C ASP A 327 20.86 -18.74 18.82
N SER A 328 21.67 -19.72 19.19
CA SER A 328 22.36 -20.60 18.23
C SER A 328 21.47 -21.67 17.60
N SER A 329 20.24 -21.87 18.07
CA SER A 329 19.45 -23.06 17.74
C SER A 329 18.29 -22.82 16.78
N ARG A 330 17.71 -21.62 16.72
CA ARG A 330 16.59 -21.30 15.82
C ARG A 330 16.66 -19.87 15.33
N ALA A 331 16.45 -19.67 14.05
CA ALA A 331 16.23 -18.36 13.48
C ALA A 331 14.75 -17.95 13.71
N THR A 332 14.54 -16.83 14.35
CA THR A 332 13.22 -16.19 14.44
C THR A 332 13.05 -15.29 13.22
N VAL A 333 11.90 -15.33 12.59
CA VAL A 333 11.59 -14.49 11.43
C VAL A 333 10.95 -13.19 11.93
N LYS A 334 11.49 -12.05 11.53
CA LYS A 334 10.83 -10.76 11.78
C LYS A 334 9.60 -10.66 10.89
N MET A 335 8.51 -10.16 11.45
CA MET A 335 7.28 -9.90 10.67
C MET A 335 7.55 -8.88 9.57
N SER A 336 6.86 -9.05 8.44
CA SER A 336 6.84 -8.07 7.36
C SER A 336 6.02 -6.82 7.68
N THR A 337 5.32 -6.79 8.81
CA THR A 337 4.49 -5.66 9.27
C THR A 337 5.14 -4.95 10.45
N SER A 338 4.92 -3.63 10.57
CA SER A 338 5.47 -2.81 11.66
C SER A 338 4.95 -3.20 13.03
N VAL A 339 3.73 -3.75 13.09
CA VAL A 339 3.08 -4.23 14.32
C VAL A 339 2.32 -5.52 14.04
N THR A 340 2.16 -6.35 15.06
CA THR A 340 1.31 -7.53 15.00
C THR A 340 -0.15 -7.15 15.17
N VAL A 341 -0.95 -7.44 14.15
CA VAL A 341 -2.41 -7.33 14.23
C VAL A 341 -2.97 -8.68 14.65
N THR A 342 -3.63 -8.71 15.81
CA THR A 342 -4.33 -9.91 16.32
C THR A 342 -5.68 -10.08 15.64
N ASP A 343 -6.26 -11.28 15.64
CA ASP A 343 -7.58 -11.56 15.06
C ASP A 343 -8.70 -10.69 15.67
N GLN A 344 -8.59 -10.34 16.94
CA GLN A 344 -9.54 -9.44 17.61
C GLN A 344 -9.40 -8.02 17.05
N LEU A 345 -8.18 -7.49 17.05
CA LEU A 345 -7.89 -6.15 16.52
C LEU A 345 -8.27 -6.03 15.04
N GLU A 346 -8.01 -7.09 14.24
CA GLU A 346 -8.40 -7.13 12.83
C GLU A 346 -9.91 -6.97 12.64
N ARG A 347 -10.71 -7.70 13.45
CA ARG A 347 -12.18 -7.59 13.39
C ARG A 347 -12.65 -6.19 13.78
N GLU A 348 -12.11 -5.63 14.84
CA GLU A 348 -12.42 -4.27 15.28
C GLU A 348 -12.07 -3.25 14.20
N LEU A 349 -10.90 -3.33 13.59
CA LEU A 349 -10.47 -2.47 12.49
C LEU A 349 -11.36 -2.63 11.24
N SER A 350 -11.72 -3.87 10.92
CA SER A 350 -12.60 -4.20 9.78
C SER A 350 -14.01 -3.61 9.96
N ASP A 351 -14.57 -3.61 11.18
CA ASP A 351 -15.86 -2.97 11.48
C ASP A 351 -15.80 -1.44 11.29
N TYR A 352 -14.62 -0.86 11.44
CA TYR A 352 -14.36 0.55 11.13
C TYR A 352 -13.91 0.81 9.68
N GLY A 353 -14.03 -0.17 8.79
CA GLY A 353 -13.78 -0.02 7.35
C GLY A 353 -12.30 0.00 6.97
N MET A 354 -11.44 -0.57 7.81
CA MET A 354 -9.99 -0.63 7.57
C MET A 354 -9.56 -2.03 7.16
N ILE A 355 -8.61 -2.09 6.24
CA ILE A 355 -8.05 -3.32 5.70
C ILE A 355 -6.73 -3.59 6.42
N ALA A 356 -6.76 -4.51 7.38
CA ALA A 356 -5.60 -4.84 8.18
C ALA A 356 -4.80 -5.99 7.57
N LEU A 357 -3.48 -5.80 7.45
CA LEU A 357 -2.54 -6.84 7.07
C LEU A 357 -2.09 -7.60 8.31
N CYS A 358 -2.44 -8.88 8.38
CA CYS A 358 -2.11 -9.76 9.50
C CYS A 358 -0.94 -10.67 9.13
N HIS A 359 0.00 -10.83 10.06
CA HIS A 359 1.09 -11.79 9.89
C HIS A 359 0.62 -13.22 10.16
N CYS A 360 0.93 -14.15 9.27
CA CYS A 360 0.64 -15.56 9.45
C CYS A 360 1.65 -16.20 10.40
N PHE A 361 1.19 -16.71 11.54
CA PHE A 361 2.03 -17.25 12.58
C PHE A 361 2.99 -18.35 12.06
N GLN A 362 4.25 -18.28 12.44
CA GLN A 362 5.33 -19.19 12.03
C GLN A 362 5.59 -19.30 10.52
N THR A 363 5.18 -18.32 9.75
CA THR A 363 5.42 -18.27 8.31
C THR A 363 6.10 -16.96 7.91
N GLN A 364 6.53 -16.89 6.66
CA GLN A 364 7.06 -15.68 6.03
C GLN A 364 5.94 -14.81 5.42
N TYR A 365 4.69 -15.19 5.58
CA TYR A 365 3.58 -14.62 4.85
C TYR A 365 2.76 -13.69 5.74
N ALA A 366 2.09 -12.78 5.08
CA ALA A 366 1.05 -11.95 5.68
C ALA A 366 -0.24 -12.11 4.86
N VAL A 367 -1.39 -11.76 5.42
CA VAL A 367 -2.69 -11.97 4.80
C VAL A 367 -3.65 -10.83 5.09
N PHE A 368 -4.44 -10.47 4.11
CA PHE A 368 -5.64 -9.66 4.29
C PHE A 368 -6.84 -10.59 4.50
N ASN A 369 -7.32 -10.70 5.75
CA ASN A 369 -8.46 -11.56 6.09
C ASN A 369 -9.77 -10.95 5.62
N ASN A 370 -9.95 -9.64 5.78
CA ASN A 370 -11.09 -8.88 5.31
C ASN A 370 -10.64 -7.66 4.51
N CYS A 371 -11.46 -7.30 3.53
CA CYS A 371 -11.24 -6.13 2.68
C CYS A 371 -12.52 -5.27 2.64
N PRO A 372 -12.88 -4.59 3.76
CA PRO A 372 -14.00 -3.67 3.77
C PRO A 372 -13.64 -2.39 3.00
N SER A 373 -14.65 -1.68 2.50
CA SER A 373 -14.48 -0.28 2.14
C SER A 373 -14.64 0.62 3.35
N LEU A 374 -14.33 1.91 3.19
CA LEU A 374 -14.46 2.88 4.27
C LEU A 374 -15.92 3.20 4.62
N GLN A 375 -16.88 2.88 3.76
CA GLN A 375 -18.31 3.14 3.96
C GLN A 375 -18.85 2.39 5.18
N ILE A 376 -19.70 3.07 5.97
CA ILE A 376 -20.50 2.42 7.02
C ILE A 376 -21.70 1.77 6.34
N PRO A 377 -21.85 0.43 6.38
CA PRO A 377 -23.01 -0.25 5.82
C PRO A 377 -24.29 0.15 6.56
N LYS A 378 -25.36 0.44 5.80
CA LYS A 378 -26.66 0.81 6.36
C LYS A 378 -27.26 -0.35 7.14
N VAL A 379 -27.79 -0.07 8.32
CA VAL A 379 -28.48 -1.05 9.17
C VAL A 379 -29.98 -1.00 8.85
N TYR A 380 -30.57 -2.15 8.54
CA TYR A 380 -31.99 -2.30 8.21
C TYR A 380 -32.71 -3.13 9.28
N ALA A 381 -34.03 -2.99 9.38
CA ALA A 381 -34.86 -3.79 10.26
C ALA A 381 -34.76 -5.31 10.00
N LYS A 382 -34.56 -5.70 8.74
CA LYS A 382 -34.35 -7.11 8.36
C LYS A 382 -32.87 -7.46 8.43
N LYS A 383 -32.49 -8.48 9.20
CA LYS A 383 -31.10 -8.96 9.30
C LYS A 383 -30.48 -9.31 7.94
N SER A 384 -31.25 -9.93 7.03
CA SER A 384 -30.80 -10.24 5.67
C SER A 384 -30.48 -9.00 4.86
N ALA A 385 -31.23 -7.91 4.99
CA ALA A 385 -30.96 -6.65 4.30
C ALA A 385 -29.68 -5.96 4.86
N THR A 386 -29.49 -6.00 6.18
CA THR A 386 -28.25 -5.50 6.80
C THR A 386 -27.04 -6.30 6.36
N ALA A 387 -27.14 -7.64 6.33
CA ALA A 387 -26.06 -8.48 5.83
C ALA A 387 -25.76 -8.23 4.35
N ASN A 388 -26.78 -8.02 3.52
CA ASN A 388 -26.62 -7.65 2.11
C ASN A 388 -25.91 -6.29 1.97
N ALA A 389 -26.28 -5.29 2.77
CA ALA A 389 -25.60 -3.99 2.79
C ALA A 389 -24.11 -4.14 3.20
N ARG A 390 -23.80 -4.96 4.19
CA ARG A 390 -22.43 -5.26 4.63
C ARG A 390 -21.61 -5.92 3.52
N ILE A 391 -22.18 -6.91 2.81
CA ILE A 391 -21.50 -7.56 1.68
C ILE A 391 -21.28 -6.56 0.55
N SER A 392 -22.27 -5.74 0.22
CA SER A 392 -22.20 -4.74 -0.86
C SER A 392 -21.16 -3.63 -0.58
N SER A 393 -20.79 -3.41 0.69
CA SER A 393 -19.72 -2.47 1.07
C SER A 393 -18.32 -3.08 1.08
N MET A 394 -18.17 -4.36 0.78
CA MET A 394 -16.85 -4.99 0.66
C MET A 394 -16.14 -4.57 -0.61
N LEU A 395 -14.83 -4.26 -0.52
CA LEU A 395 -14.02 -3.77 -1.63
C LEU A 395 -14.04 -4.73 -2.84
N GLN A 396 -14.01 -6.03 -2.61
CA GLN A 396 -14.09 -7.04 -3.68
C GLN A 396 -15.38 -6.93 -4.51
N GLN A 397 -16.51 -6.63 -3.86
CA GLN A 397 -17.81 -6.44 -4.55
C GLN A 397 -17.79 -5.17 -5.39
N ILE A 398 -17.21 -4.11 -4.82
CA ILE A 398 -17.10 -2.82 -5.48
C ILE A 398 -16.17 -2.92 -6.68
N LEU A 399 -15.02 -3.57 -6.56
CA LEU A 399 -14.07 -3.80 -7.65
C LEU A 399 -14.71 -4.62 -8.79
N CYS A 400 -15.40 -5.70 -8.45
CA CYS A 400 -16.08 -6.54 -9.44
C CYS A 400 -17.19 -5.76 -10.18
N GLY A 401 -18.07 -5.09 -9.42
CA GLY A 401 -19.14 -4.28 -10.00
C GLY A 401 -18.61 -3.10 -10.81
N SER A 402 -17.60 -2.41 -10.33
CA SER A 402 -16.92 -1.32 -11.02
C SER A 402 -16.34 -1.76 -12.35
N ARG A 403 -15.68 -2.92 -12.38
CA ARG A 403 -15.10 -3.44 -13.62
C ARG A 403 -16.15 -3.80 -14.64
N VAL A 404 -17.26 -4.40 -14.24
CA VAL A 404 -18.40 -4.66 -15.13
C VAL A 404 -18.96 -3.34 -15.68
N ALA A 405 -19.17 -2.33 -14.82
CA ALA A 405 -19.67 -1.03 -15.25
C ALA A 405 -18.73 -0.33 -16.24
N GLN A 406 -17.42 -0.40 -16.01
CA GLN A 406 -16.40 0.13 -16.92
C GLN A 406 -16.45 -0.57 -18.29
N TYR A 407 -16.50 -1.91 -18.33
CA TYR A 407 -16.61 -2.65 -19.58
C TYR A 407 -17.89 -2.28 -20.33
N ILE A 408 -19.03 -2.20 -19.66
CA ILE A 408 -20.29 -1.80 -20.29
C ILE A 408 -20.17 -0.40 -20.89
N LYS A 409 -19.62 0.57 -20.16
CA LYS A 409 -19.40 1.94 -20.67
C LYS A 409 -18.50 1.95 -21.91
N VAL A 410 -17.38 1.23 -21.89
CA VAL A 410 -16.46 1.13 -23.04
C VAL A 410 -17.13 0.44 -24.23
N ILE A 411 -17.83 -0.69 -24.01
CA ILE A 411 -18.54 -1.40 -25.08
C ILE A 411 -19.59 -0.49 -25.73
N VAL A 412 -20.36 0.25 -24.93
CA VAL A 412 -21.39 1.14 -25.46
C VAL A 412 -20.74 2.31 -26.20
N ARG A 413 -19.70 2.95 -25.65
CA ARG A 413 -18.94 4.00 -26.31
C ARG A 413 -18.43 3.55 -27.70
N ASP A 414 -17.80 2.39 -27.77
CA ASP A 414 -17.20 1.88 -29.00
C ASP A 414 -18.23 1.43 -30.05
N LYS A 415 -19.47 1.19 -29.60
CA LYS A 415 -20.58 0.76 -30.47
C LYS A 415 -21.67 1.82 -30.68
N VAL A 416 -21.44 3.05 -30.27
CA VAL A 416 -22.33 4.18 -30.54
C VAL A 416 -22.61 4.28 -32.03
N GLY A 417 -23.90 4.34 -32.42
CA GLY A 417 -24.36 4.39 -33.80
C GLY A 417 -24.54 3.01 -34.47
N SER A 418 -24.13 1.90 -33.85
CA SER A 418 -24.36 0.55 -34.39
C SER A 418 -25.66 -0.12 -33.90
N TYR A 419 -26.23 0.37 -32.81
CA TYR A 419 -27.51 -0.09 -32.29
C TYR A 419 -28.68 0.72 -32.84
N THR A 420 -29.69 0.04 -33.29
CA THR A 420 -30.93 0.67 -33.83
C THR A 420 -32.03 0.74 -32.78
N THR A 421 -31.99 -0.09 -31.73
CA THR A 421 -33.01 -0.13 -30.69
C THR A 421 -32.42 -0.49 -29.32
N ALA A 422 -33.09 -0.04 -28.23
CA ALA A 422 -32.77 -0.41 -26.85
C ALA A 422 -32.69 -1.93 -26.63
N GLU A 423 -33.64 -2.66 -27.22
CA GLU A 423 -33.69 -4.13 -27.13
C GLU A 423 -32.49 -4.83 -27.77
N SER A 424 -31.91 -4.26 -28.86
CA SER A 424 -30.73 -4.83 -29.51
C SER A 424 -29.49 -4.61 -28.64
N CYS A 425 -29.38 -3.45 -27.97
CA CYS A 425 -28.32 -3.14 -26.99
C CYS A 425 -28.43 -4.05 -25.76
N GLU A 426 -29.64 -4.18 -25.19
CA GLU A 426 -29.90 -5.05 -24.03
C GLU A 426 -29.50 -6.50 -24.32
N ARG A 427 -29.92 -7.05 -25.42
CA ARG A 427 -29.55 -8.44 -25.82
C ARG A 427 -28.06 -8.64 -26.01
N PHE A 428 -27.37 -7.64 -26.57
CA PHE A 428 -25.92 -7.73 -26.75
C PHE A 428 -25.20 -7.71 -25.39
N LEU A 429 -25.56 -6.78 -24.48
CA LEU A 429 -24.98 -6.67 -23.15
C LEU A 429 -25.28 -7.89 -22.30
N GLN A 430 -26.51 -8.44 -22.38
CA GLN A 430 -26.89 -9.65 -21.67
C GLN A 430 -26.06 -10.85 -22.13
N ASN A 431 -25.92 -11.07 -23.43
CA ASN A 431 -25.10 -12.15 -24.01
C ASN A 431 -23.61 -12.02 -23.61
N TRP A 432 -23.11 -10.78 -23.47
CA TRP A 432 -21.76 -10.55 -23.00
C TRP A 432 -21.63 -10.92 -21.52
N LEU A 433 -22.57 -10.51 -20.64
CA LEU A 433 -22.56 -10.84 -19.21
C LEU A 433 -22.74 -12.34 -18.95
N ASP A 434 -23.52 -13.03 -19.76
CA ASP A 434 -23.75 -14.48 -19.64
C ASP A 434 -22.44 -15.28 -19.78
N GLN A 435 -21.44 -14.75 -20.50
CA GLN A 435 -20.11 -15.38 -20.61
C GLN A 435 -19.35 -15.44 -19.29
N TYR A 436 -19.67 -14.56 -18.33
CA TYR A 436 -19.04 -14.47 -17.00
C TYR A 436 -19.96 -14.93 -15.88
N THR A 437 -21.11 -15.49 -16.24
CA THR A 437 -22.16 -15.89 -15.29
C THR A 437 -22.28 -17.41 -15.25
N THR A 438 -22.33 -17.97 -14.05
CA THR A 438 -22.62 -19.38 -13.86
C THR A 438 -23.52 -19.59 -12.64
N GLY A 439 -24.61 -20.30 -12.82
CA GLY A 439 -25.56 -20.62 -11.74
C GLY A 439 -25.22 -21.88 -10.93
N ARG A 440 -24.05 -22.49 -11.15
CA ARG A 440 -23.62 -23.71 -10.43
C ARG A 440 -23.05 -23.34 -9.06
N ASP A 441 -23.41 -24.12 -8.05
CA ASP A 441 -22.98 -23.96 -6.67
C ASP A 441 -21.75 -24.84 -6.30
N ASP A 442 -21.40 -25.80 -7.14
CA ASP A 442 -20.38 -26.83 -6.95
C ASP A 442 -19.07 -26.50 -7.72
N LEU A 443 -18.71 -25.24 -7.80
CA LEU A 443 -17.54 -24.79 -8.55
C LEU A 443 -16.26 -24.90 -7.74
N SER A 444 -15.17 -25.25 -8.42
CA SER A 444 -13.83 -25.11 -7.85
C SER A 444 -13.49 -23.61 -7.63
N TRP A 445 -12.54 -23.34 -6.72
CA TRP A 445 -12.04 -22.01 -6.45
C TRP A 445 -11.63 -21.26 -7.74
N GLU A 446 -10.91 -21.92 -8.62
CA GLU A 446 -10.43 -21.34 -9.89
C GLU A 446 -11.60 -21.01 -10.84
N MET A 447 -12.61 -21.86 -10.88
CA MET A 447 -13.81 -21.61 -11.71
C MET A 447 -14.64 -20.45 -11.17
N MET A 448 -14.78 -20.32 -9.85
CA MET A 448 -15.44 -19.16 -9.24
C MET A 448 -14.69 -17.86 -9.51
N ALA A 449 -13.35 -17.92 -9.61
CA ALA A 449 -12.55 -16.77 -9.97
C ALA A 449 -12.82 -16.30 -11.41
N ARG A 450 -12.91 -17.23 -12.36
CA ARG A 450 -13.15 -16.92 -13.79
C ARG A 450 -14.59 -16.50 -14.09
N TYR A 451 -15.57 -17.03 -13.34
CA TYR A 451 -16.99 -16.72 -13.45
C TYR A 451 -17.47 -16.03 -12.18
N PRO A 452 -17.17 -14.73 -12.00
CA PRO A 452 -17.42 -14.04 -10.74
C PRO A 452 -18.91 -13.84 -10.44
N LEU A 453 -19.77 -13.98 -11.47
CA LEU A 453 -21.21 -13.72 -11.37
C LEU A 453 -22.00 -15.02 -11.29
N ARG A 454 -22.91 -15.06 -10.32
CA ARG A 454 -23.91 -16.13 -10.18
C ARG A 454 -25.13 -15.86 -11.07
N GLU A 455 -25.52 -14.59 -11.14
CA GLU A 455 -26.68 -14.14 -11.89
C GLU A 455 -26.42 -12.69 -12.34
N ALA A 456 -26.73 -12.38 -13.58
CA ALA A 456 -26.63 -11.03 -14.11
C ALA A 456 -27.83 -10.73 -15.00
N ARG A 457 -28.36 -9.52 -14.88
CA ARG A 457 -29.46 -9.04 -15.71
C ARG A 457 -29.23 -7.59 -16.08
N VAL A 458 -29.38 -7.28 -17.34
CA VAL A 458 -29.35 -5.90 -17.86
C VAL A 458 -30.77 -5.52 -18.29
N VAL A 459 -31.14 -4.29 -18.01
CA VAL A 459 -32.34 -3.65 -18.53
C VAL A 459 -31.90 -2.32 -19.14
N VAL A 460 -32.23 -2.07 -20.38
CA VAL A 460 -31.88 -0.84 -21.11
C VAL A 460 -33.17 -0.08 -21.46
N ASP A 461 -33.30 1.10 -20.89
CA ASP A 461 -34.45 1.99 -21.14
C ASP A 461 -33.96 3.20 -21.96
N GLU A 462 -34.72 3.57 -23.00
CA GLU A 462 -34.51 4.81 -23.72
C GLU A 462 -35.08 6.00 -22.94
N ASP A 463 -34.35 7.10 -22.84
CA ASP A 463 -34.84 8.30 -22.18
C ASP A 463 -35.92 8.97 -23.05
N PRO A 464 -37.17 9.03 -22.57
CA PRO A 464 -38.25 9.64 -23.32
C PRO A 464 -38.05 11.14 -23.61
N ALA A 465 -37.22 11.81 -22.80
CA ALA A 465 -36.95 13.27 -22.94
C ALA A 465 -35.83 13.52 -23.97
N GLN A 466 -34.97 12.56 -24.25
CA GLN A 466 -33.85 12.70 -25.16
C GLN A 466 -33.71 11.44 -26.03
N PRO A 467 -34.39 11.38 -27.20
CA PRO A 467 -34.29 10.23 -28.09
C PRO A 467 -32.83 9.94 -28.51
N GLY A 468 -32.43 8.68 -28.39
CA GLY A 468 -31.05 8.25 -28.64
C GLY A 468 -30.14 8.23 -27.39
N TYR A 469 -30.66 8.68 -26.25
CA TYR A 469 -30.00 8.48 -24.95
C TYR A 469 -30.61 7.25 -24.27
N TYR A 470 -29.72 6.36 -23.81
CA TYR A 470 -30.11 5.13 -23.14
C TYR A 470 -29.60 5.14 -21.70
N SER A 471 -30.44 4.71 -20.77
CA SER A 471 -30.01 4.37 -19.41
C SER A 471 -29.96 2.86 -19.26
N SER A 472 -28.95 2.33 -18.62
CA SER A 472 -28.88 0.91 -18.32
C SER A 472 -28.89 0.67 -16.82
N LEU A 473 -29.73 -0.27 -16.40
CA LEU A 473 -29.77 -0.79 -15.06
C LEU A 473 -29.24 -2.23 -15.08
N VAL A 474 -28.13 -2.45 -14.38
CA VAL A 474 -27.46 -3.75 -14.33
C VAL A 474 -27.61 -4.34 -12.93
N HIS A 475 -28.25 -5.49 -12.85
CA HIS A 475 -28.35 -6.28 -11.63
C HIS A 475 -27.26 -7.35 -11.65
N LEU A 476 -26.39 -7.34 -10.65
CA LEU A 476 -25.30 -8.30 -10.51
C LEU A 476 -25.42 -9.02 -9.19
N LYS A 477 -25.30 -10.33 -9.24
CA LYS A 477 -25.22 -11.20 -8.08
C LYS A 477 -23.96 -12.03 -8.19
N THR A 478 -23.04 -11.83 -7.29
CA THR A 478 -21.75 -12.52 -7.29
C THR A 478 -21.81 -13.82 -6.50
N HIS A 479 -20.82 -14.70 -6.67
CA HIS A 479 -20.67 -15.90 -5.85
C HIS A 479 -20.19 -15.60 -4.42
N TYR A 480 -19.81 -14.36 -4.12
CA TYR A 480 -19.29 -14.01 -2.81
C TYR A 480 -20.43 -14.05 -1.78
N SER A 481 -20.20 -14.82 -0.74
CA SER A 481 -21.11 -14.93 0.38
C SER A 481 -20.34 -14.64 1.68
N VAL A 482 -21.03 -14.04 2.64
CA VAL A 482 -20.62 -14.02 4.04
C VAL A 482 -21.67 -14.82 4.79
N ASP A 483 -21.29 -15.88 5.47
CA ASP A 483 -22.19 -16.74 6.23
C ASP A 483 -23.43 -17.22 5.44
N HIS A 484 -23.24 -17.70 4.21
CA HIS A 484 -24.31 -18.19 3.31
C HIS A 484 -25.28 -17.11 2.78
N LEU A 485 -25.01 -15.83 2.99
CA LEU A 485 -25.81 -14.74 2.43
C LEU A 485 -25.16 -14.25 1.13
N VAL A 486 -25.96 -14.17 0.08
CA VAL A 486 -25.54 -13.70 -1.26
C VAL A 486 -26.05 -12.28 -1.44
N SER A 487 -25.17 -11.38 -1.89
CA SER A 487 -25.55 -9.98 -2.15
C SER A 487 -25.95 -9.76 -3.61
N GLU A 488 -26.85 -8.81 -3.82
CA GLU A 488 -27.23 -8.29 -5.13
C GLU A 488 -26.72 -6.87 -5.26
N LEU A 489 -25.97 -6.59 -6.32
CA LEU A 489 -25.47 -5.25 -6.64
C LEU A 489 -26.28 -4.66 -7.78
N ARG A 490 -26.83 -3.45 -7.59
CA ARG A 490 -27.52 -2.69 -8.63
C ARG A 490 -26.64 -1.55 -9.09
N LEU A 491 -26.28 -1.58 -10.35
CA LEU A 491 -25.50 -0.53 -10.99
C LEU A 491 -26.42 0.21 -11.96
N THR A 492 -26.49 1.53 -11.82
CA THR A 492 -27.16 2.41 -12.77
C THR A 492 -26.13 3.23 -13.49
N THR A 493 -26.11 3.19 -14.81
CA THR A 493 -25.22 4.01 -15.61
C THR A 493 -26.00 4.68 -16.73
N SER A 494 -25.73 5.96 -16.95
CA SER A 494 -26.24 6.68 -18.12
C SER A 494 -25.33 6.42 -19.30
N LEU A 495 -25.92 6.01 -20.42
CA LEU A 495 -25.27 5.76 -21.70
C LEU A 495 -25.59 6.94 -22.59
N SER A 496 -24.83 8.05 -22.49
CA SER A 496 -25.01 9.19 -23.37
C SER A 496 -24.19 9.01 -24.66
N GLN A 497 -24.77 9.37 -25.80
CA GLN A 497 -23.97 9.65 -26.98
C GLN A 497 -23.04 10.85 -26.64
N ILE A 498 -21.76 10.67 -26.84
CA ILE A 498 -20.80 11.78 -26.76
C ILE A 498 -21.15 12.72 -27.92
N ASP A 499 -21.49 13.95 -27.60
CA ASP A 499 -21.63 15.01 -28.60
C ASP A 499 -20.28 15.23 -29.31
N ILE A 500 -20.03 14.47 -30.38
CA ILE A 500 -18.97 14.75 -31.34
C ILE A 500 -19.53 15.81 -32.28
N GLY A 501 -19.39 17.06 -31.92
CA GLY A 501 -19.59 18.12 -32.90
C GLY A 501 -20.42 19.30 -32.47
N LYS A 502 -19.77 20.25 -31.84
CA LYS A 502 -19.85 21.66 -32.25
C LYS A 502 -18.48 22.28 -32.04
N VAL A 503 -17.68 22.22 -33.11
CA VAL A 503 -16.60 23.19 -33.33
C VAL A 503 -17.24 24.45 -33.82
#